data_a7595235975639ce0c33268b333ea3e4
#
_entry.id   a7595235975639ce0c33268b333ea3e4
#
_cell.length_a   1.000
_cell.length_b   1.000
_cell.length_c   1.000
_cell.angle_alpha   90.00
_cell.angle_beta   90.00
_cell.angle_gamma   90.00
#
_symmetry.space_group_name_H-M   'P 1'
#
loop_
_entity.id
_entity.type
_entity.pdbx_description
1 polymer ?
#
loop_
_entity_poly.entity_id
_entity_poly.type
_entity_poly.pdbx_seq_one_letter_code
_entity_poly.pdbx_strand_id
1 'polypeptide(L)'
;MFIRIFIAVTQLIISSPSIAAGSGGVQLLEANVDIGRQNSLQRGAKTYFNYCSGCHSIKYMRYNRMASDLGLSEETVKSNLMFASEKIGDNINIAMNPDEAAVWFGVSPPDLSVISRVRGEDWLFSFLNGFYLDAGRPTGVNNLFFKDTAMPHVLWELQGYQTLNVDDGVKPA
;
A
#
# COMPACT_ATOMS: atom_id res chain seq x y z
N MET A 1 42.19 -29.47 -49.02
CA MET A 1 42.56 -28.89 -47.71
C MET A 1 41.58 -27.78 -47.43
N PHE A 2 40.51 -28.08 -46.69
CA PHE A 2 39.42 -27.13 -46.42
C PHE A 2 39.61 -26.49 -45.06
N ILE A 3 39.90 -25.20 -45.05
CA ILE A 3 39.99 -24.36 -43.82
C ILE A 3 38.57 -24.05 -43.35
N ARG A 4 38.17 -24.59 -42.19
CA ARG A 4 36.93 -24.23 -41.52
C ARG A 4 37.21 -23.00 -40.66
N ILE A 5 36.63 -21.87 -41.05
CA ILE A 5 36.64 -20.63 -40.27
C ILE A 5 35.52 -20.75 -39.22
N PHE A 6 35.88 -20.87 -37.93
CA PHE A 6 34.93 -20.78 -36.81
C PHE A 6 34.73 -19.29 -36.49
N ILE A 7 33.55 -18.77 -36.82
CA ILE A 7 33.10 -17.45 -36.39
C ILE A 7 32.51 -17.61 -34.99
N ALA A 8 33.24 -17.18 -33.97
CA ALA A 8 32.75 -17.07 -32.61
C ALA A 8 31.87 -15.79 -32.49
N VAL A 9 30.57 -15.96 -32.47
CA VAL A 9 29.64 -14.87 -32.21
C VAL A 9 29.60 -14.67 -30.68
N THR A 10 30.30 -13.66 -30.20
CA THR A 10 30.23 -13.22 -28.80
C THR A 10 28.95 -12.43 -28.63
N GLN A 11 27.93 -13.04 -28.06
CA GLN A 11 26.69 -12.34 -27.65
C GLN A 11 27.03 -11.47 -26.44
N LEU A 12 27.10 -10.17 -26.67
CA LEU A 12 27.18 -9.16 -25.62
C LEU A 12 25.77 -9.05 -24.98
N ILE A 13 25.55 -9.67 -23.82
CA ILE A 13 24.35 -9.53 -23.06
C ILE A 13 24.34 -8.12 -22.46
N ILE A 14 23.67 -7.19 -23.14
CA ILE A 14 23.38 -5.86 -22.61
C ILE A 14 22.26 -6.04 -21.56
N SER A 15 22.63 -6.14 -20.29
CA SER A 15 21.68 -6.04 -19.18
C SER A 15 21.20 -4.60 -19.09
N SER A 16 20.03 -4.34 -19.70
CA SER A 16 19.35 -3.06 -19.50
C SER A 16 18.89 -2.99 -18.04
N PRO A 17 19.21 -1.93 -17.29
CA PRO A 17 18.63 -1.75 -15.97
C PRO A 17 17.10 -1.61 -16.15
N SER A 18 16.35 -2.50 -15.53
CA SER A 18 14.89 -2.35 -15.42
C SER A 18 14.63 -1.14 -14.53
N ILE A 19 14.30 -0.01 -15.14
CA ILE A 19 13.80 1.16 -14.42
C ILE A 19 12.40 0.76 -13.95
N ALA A 20 12.27 0.41 -12.67
CA ALA A 20 10.97 0.26 -12.04
C ALA A 20 10.20 1.57 -12.25
N ALA A 21 8.92 1.46 -12.66
CA ALA A 21 8.05 2.61 -12.89
C ALA A 21 8.02 3.49 -11.63
N GLY A 22 8.88 4.50 -11.62
CA GLY A 22 9.12 5.37 -10.47
C GLY A 22 7.99 6.36 -10.29
N SER A 23 7.81 6.80 -9.08
CA SER A 23 6.99 7.88 -8.55
C SER A 23 7.35 9.24 -9.18
N GLY A 24 7.16 9.43 -10.49
CA GLY A 24 7.27 10.74 -11.16
C GLY A 24 8.45 11.65 -10.78
N GLY A 25 9.58 11.10 -10.31
CA GLY A 25 10.77 11.85 -9.91
C GLY A 25 10.83 12.25 -8.43
N VAL A 26 9.80 11.97 -7.63
CA VAL A 26 9.83 12.19 -6.18
C VAL A 26 10.53 11.01 -5.51
N GLN A 27 11.55 11.30 -4.68
CA GLN A 27 12.27 10.27 -3.93
C GLN A 27 11.34 9.63 -2.89
N LEU A 28 11.30 8.29 -2.87
CA LEU A 28 10.55 7.55 -1.86
C LEU A 28 11.20 7.68 -0.48
N LEU A 29 10.35 7.69 0.54
CA LEU A 29 10.76 7.58 1.93
C LEU A 29 11.09 6.11 2.24
N GLU A 30 12.12 5.88 3.03
CA GLU A 30 12.46 4.53 3.49
C GLU A 30 11.51 4.09 4.62
N ALA A 31 10.80 3.00 4.41
CA ALA A 31 9.84 2.45 5.38
C ALA A 31 10.54 1.78 6.58
N ASN A 32 11.78 1.31 6.40
CA ASN A 32 12.57 0.61 7.42
C ASN A 32 11.77 -0.52 8.12
N VAL A 33 11.09 -1.34 7.32
CA VAL A 33 10.23 -2.41 7.81
C VAL A 33 11.06 -3.49 8.50
N ASP A 34 10.70 -3.82 9.73
CA ASP A 34 11.27 -4.92 10.49
C ASP A 34 10.16 -5.89 10.92
N ILE A 35 10.06 -7.01 10.21
CA ILE A 35 9.05 -8.06 10.47
C ILE A 35 9.28 -8.81 11.79
N GLY A 36 10.44 -8.70 12.40
CA GLY A 36 10.74 -9.26 13.72
C GLY A 36 10.24 -8.38 14.87
N ARG A 37 9.85 -7.13 14.58
CA ARG A 37 9.40 -6.17 15.61
C ARG A 37 7.90 -6.31 15.88
N GLN A 38 7.53 -7.34 16.61
CA GLN A 38 6.14 -7.75 16.84
C GLN A 38 5.24 -6.63 17.37
N ASN A 39 5.72 -5.83 18.33
CA ASN A 39 4.96 -4.69 18.85
C ASN A 39 4.61 -3.65 17.78
N SER A 40 5.48 -3.47 16.78
CA SER A 40 5.22 -2.57 15.65
C SER A 40 4.15 -3.14 14.73
N LEU A 41 4.23 -4.44 14.44
CA LEU A 41 3.24 -5.14 13.62
C LEU A 41 1.86 -5.13 14.27
N GLN A 42 1.77 -5.34 15.59
CA GLN A 42 0.52 -5.26 16.35
C GLN A 42 -0.10 -3.86 16.27
N ARG A 43 0.71 -2.78 16.40
CA ARG A 43 0.23 -1.41 16.20
C ARG A 43 -0.24 -1.18 14.76
N GLY A 44 0.48 -1.72 13.78
CA GLY A 44 0.08 -1.67 12.37
C GLY A 44 -1.26 -2.35 12.12
N ALA A 45 -1.48 -3.54 12.68
CA ALA A 45 -2.76 -4.24 12.62
C ALA A 45 -3.89 -3.40 13.25
N LYS A 46 -3.67 -2.83 14.43
CA LYS A 46 -4.65 -1.92 15.05
C LYS A 46 -4.96 -0.73 14.14
N THR A 47 -3.95 -0.11 13.54
CA THR A 47 -4.15 1.02 12.61
C THR A 47 -4.95 0.59 11.39
N TYR A 48 -4.62 -0.57 10.78
CA TYR A 48 -5.37 -1.11 9.65
C TYR A 48 -6.86 -1.30 10.00
N PHE A 49 -7.17 -1.95 11.11
CA PHE A 49 -8.56 -2.20 11.48
C PHE A 49 -9.35 -0.94 11.84
N ASN A 50 -8.70 0.08 12.37
CA ASN A 50 -9.38 1.33 12.73
C ASN A 50 -9.53 2.30 11.55
N TYR A 51 -8.61 2.31 10.57
CA TYR A 51 -8.57 3.34 9.53
C TYR A 51 -8.71 2.79 8.10
N CYS A 52 -8.38 1.52 7.86
CA CYS A 52 -8.31 0.97 6.50
C CYS A 52 -9.40 -0.06 6.21
N SER A 53 -9.74 -0.90 7.19
CA SER A 53 -10.64 -2.06 7.00
C SER A 53 -12.09 -1.69 6.71
N GLY A 54 -12.48 -0.43 6.85
CA GLY A 54 -13.79 0.06 6.39
C GLY A 54 -13.92 0.05 4.86
N CYS A 55 -12.79 0.19 4.15
CA CYS A 55 -12.75 0.30 2.69
C CYS A 55 -11.91 -0.78 2.01
N HIS A 56 -10.91 -1.33 2.67
CA HIS A 56 -9.95 -2.26 2.08
C HIS A 56 -9.96 -3.61 2.79
N SER A 57 -10.19 -4.68 2.05
CA SER A 57 -10.02 -6.06 2.53
C SER A 57 -8.56 -6.51 2.42
N ILE A 58 -8.23 -7.56 3.18
CA ILE A 58 -7.05 -8.41 3.02
C ILE A 58 -7.56 -9.85 2.88
N LYS A 59 -8.27 -10.14 1.79
CA LYS A 59 -9.05 -11.38 1.62
C LYS A 59 -8.21 -12.65 1.54
N TYR A 60 -6.88 -12.56 1.38
CA TYR A 60 -5.99 -13.73 1.44
C TYR A 60 -5.43 -14.00 2.84
N MET A 61 -5.75 -13.13 3.83
CA MET A 61 -5.41 -13.30 5.22
C MET A 61 -6.64 -13.76 6.03
N ARG A 62 -6.47 -14.73 6.92
CA ARG A 62 -7.48 -15.14 7.89
C ARG A 62 -7.17 -14.52 9.25
N TYR A 63 -8.21 -14.23 10.05
CA TYR A 63 -8.04 -13.66 11.37
C TYR A 63 -7.19 -14.55 12.30
N ASN A 64 -7.41 -15.89 12.32
CA ASN A 64 -6.61 -16.81 13.14
C ASN A 64 -5.14 -16.86 12.70
N ARG A 65 -4.87 -16.75 11.38
CA ARG A 65 -3.50 -16.70 10.87
C ARG A 65 -2.82 -15.39 11.32
N MET A 66 -3.50 -14.26 11.18
CA MET A 66 -3.00 -12.96 11.66
C MET A 66 -2.75 -13.00 13.18
N ALA A 67 -3.67 -13.59 13.97
CA ALA A 67 -3.50 -13.75 15.40
C ALA A 67 -2.17 -14.47 15.71
N SER A 68 -1.94 -15.63 15.07
CA SER A 68 -0.72 -16.44 15.24
C SER A 68 0.53 -15.65 14.86
N ASP A 69 0.54 -14.99 13.68
CA ASP A 69 1.71 -14.26 13.18
C ASP A 69 2.05 -13.04 14.06
N LEU A 70 1.03 -12.42 14.68
CA LEU A 70 1.21 -11.29 15.58
C LEU A 70 1.41 -11.66 17.05
N GLY A 71 1.39 -12.96 17.40
CA GLY A 71 1.48 -13.44 18.79
C GLY A 71 0.32 -12.92 19.64
N LEU A 72 -0.86 -12.74 19.05
CA LEU A 72 -2.09 -12.36 19.75
C LEU A 72 -2.95 -13.59 20.01
N SER A 73 -3.67 -13.60 21.14
CA SER A 73 -4.69 -14.62 21.36
C SER A 73 -5.87 -14.41 20.42
N GLU A 74 -6.55 -15.49 20.03
CA GLU A 74 -7.78 -15.40 19.24
C GLU A 74 -8.85 -14.55 19.92
N GLU A 75 -8.94 -14.63 21.26
CA GLU A 75 -9.86 -13.81 22.05
C GLU A 75 -9.55 -12.32 21.90
N THR A 76 -8.29 -11.94 21.96
CA THR A 76 -7.86 -10.54 21.73
C THR A 76 -8.25 -10.08 20.35
N VAL A 77 -8.05 -10.91 19.31
CA VAL A 77 -8.42 -10.57 17.94
C VAL A 77 -9.93 -10.44 17.79
N LYS A 78 -10.71 -11.40 18.32
CA LYS A 78 -12.18 -11.34 18.29
C LYS A 78 -12.74 -10.08 18.95
N SER A 79 -12.21 -9.74 20.13
CA SER A 79 -12.73 -8.61 20.90
C SER A 79 -12.34 -7.24 20.36
N ASN A 80 -11.22 -7.13 19.60
CA ASN A 80 -10.64 -5.82 19.28
C ASN A 80 -10.43 -5.57 17.79
N LEU A 81 -10.42 -6.60 16.93
CA LEU A 81 -10.04 -6.46 15.52
C LEU A 81 -11.06 -7.08 14.55
N MET A 82 -12.05 -7.83 15.03
CA MET A 82 -13.07 -8.45 14.17
C MET A 82 -14.34 -7.63 14.13
N PHE A 83 -14.43 -6.67 13.21
CA PHE A 83 -15.60 -5.80 13.07
C PHE A 83 -16.58 -6.25 11.99
N ALA A 84 -16.13 -7.05 11.02
CA ALA A 84 -16.93 -7.47 9.86
C ALA A 84 -17.07 -9.00 9.75
N SER A 85 -16.79 -9.76 10.81
CA SER A 85 -16.89 -11.21 10.83
C SER A 85 -17.10 -11.74 12.24
N GLU A 86 -17.72 -12.93 12.34
CA GLU A 86 -17.97 -13.60 13.62
C GLU A 86 -17.03 -14.79 13.87
N LYS A 87 -16.47 -15.38 12.80
CA LYS A 87 -15.67 -16.60 12.90
C LYS A 87 -14.19 -16.29 12.72
N ILE A 88 -13.39 -16.69 13.70
CA ILE A 88 -11.92 -16.48 13.70
C ILE A 88 -11.21 -17.09 12.50
N GLY A 89 -11.79 -18.10 11.86
CA GLY A 89 -11.27 -18.73 10.65
C GLY A 89 -11.63 -18.00 9.34
N ASP A 90 -12.44 -16.95 9.41
CA ASP A 90 -12.84 -16.20 8.21
C ASP A 90 -11.69 -15.37 7.65
N ASN A 91 -11.77 -15.08 6.36
CA ASN A 91 -10.86 -14.14 5.71
C ASN A 91 -11.22 -12.70 6.10
N ILE A 92 -10.22 -11.82 6.09
CA ILE A 92 -10.40 -10.40 6.43
C ILE A 92 -11.04 -9.69 5.23
N ASN A 93 -12.37 -9.70 5.21
CA ASN A 93 -13.21 -9.04 4.22
C ASN A 93 -13.85 -7.77 4.81
N ILE A 94 -14.34 -6.92 3.92
CA ILE A 94 -15.11 -5.71 4.27
C ILE A 94 -16.58 -5.89 3.89
N ALA A 95 -17.45 -5.12 4.53
CA ALA A 95 -18.87 -5.09 4.22
C ALA A 95 -19.22 -4.15 3.04
N MET A 96 -18.30 -3.28 2.63
CA MET A 96 -18.50 -2.31 1.55
C MET A 96 -18.74 -3.03 0.23
N ASN A 97 -19.84 -2.72 -0.45
CA ASN A 97 -20.14 -3.22 -1.78
C ASN A 97 -19.24 -2.53 -2.81
N PRO A 98 -18.51 -3.29 -3.68
CA PRO A 98 -17.61 -2.70 -4.67
C PRO A 98 -18.28 -1.77 -5.69
N ASP A 99 -19.52 -2.08 -6.11
CA ASP A 99 -20.26 -1.28 -7.10
C ASP A 99 -20.70 0.05 -6.49
N GLU A 100 -21.18 0.03 -5.24
CA GLU A 100 -21.52 1.24 -4.50
C GLU A 100 -20.27 2.09 -4.21
N ALA A 101 -19.17 1.45 -3.82
CA ALA A 101 -17.90 2.14 -3.62
C ALA A 101 -17.40 2.84 -4.89
N ALA A 102 -17.57 2.21 -6.06
CA ALA A 102 -17.22 2.83 -7.34
C ALA A 102 -18.07 4.07 -7.64
N VAL A 103 -19.34 4.09 -7.22
CA VAL A 103 -20.19 5.28 -7.33
C VAL A 103 -19.75 6.39 -6.39
N TRP A 104 -19.38 6.05 -5.13
CA TRP A 104 -18.99 7.05 -4.13
C TRP A 104 -17.63 7.68 -4.38
N PHE A 105 -16.65 6.88 -4.82
CA PHE A 105 -15.26 7.28 -4.94
C PHE A 105 -14.76 7.40 -6.40
N GLY A 106 -15.62 7.03 -7.37
CA GLY A 106 -15.20 6.94 -8.78
C GLY A 106 -14.42 5.66 -9.11
N VAL A 107 -14.00 4.89 -8.10
CA VAL A 107 -13.27 3.62 -8.21
C VAL A 107 -13.50 2.80 -6.94
N SER A 108 -13.61 1.48 -7.09
CA SER A 108 -13.67 0.59 -5.93
C SER A 108 -12.30 0.52 -5.24
N PRO A 109 -12.23 0.66 -3.89
CA PRO A 109 -10.99 0.48 -3.15
C PRO A 109 -10.40 -0.92 -3.40
N PRO A 110 -9.10 -1.03 -3.72
CA PRO A 110 -8.49 -2.33 -3.99
C PRO A 110 -8.34 -3.17 -2.72
N ASP A 111 -8.34 -4.50 -2.89
CA ASP A 111 -7.89 -5.44 -1.87
C ASP A 111 -6.38 -5.29 -1.64
N LEU A 112 -5.94 -5.29 -0.38
CA LEU A 112 -4.55 -5.03 -0.01
C LEU A 112 -3.69 -6.29 0.18
N SER A 113 -4.22 -7.48 -0.07
CA SER A 113 -3.53 -8.76 0.20
C SER A 113 -2.13 -8.88 -0.38
N VAL A 114 -1.89 -8.27 -1.54
CA VAL A 114 -0.59 -8.36 -2.25
C VAL A 114 0.01 -6.99 -2.57
N ILE A 115 -0.57 -5.92 -2.06
CA ILE A 115 -0.18 -4.56 -2.47
C ILE A 115 1.29 -4.24 -2.15
N SER A 116 1.81 -4.70 -1.01
CA SER A 116 3.21 -4.52 -0.63
C SER A 116 4.19 -5.23 -1.57
N ARG A 117 3.78 -6.36 -2.17
CA ARG A 117 4.59 -7.07 -3.18
C ARG A 117 4.55 -6.38 -4.54
N VAL A 118 3.43 -5.71 -4.86
CA VAL A 118 3.23 -5.04 -6.16
C VAL A 118 3.89 -3.67 -6.17
N ARG A 119 3.75 -2.90 -5.09
CA ARG A 119 4.21 -1.52 -4.99
C ARG A 119 5.53 -1.36 -4.22
N GLY A 120 5.84 -2.28 -3.33
CA GLY A 120 6.91 -2.17 -2.36
C GLY A 120 6.51 -1.41 -1.09
N GLU A 121 7.23 -1.68 0.00
CA GLU A 121 6.98 -1.06 1.30
C GLU A 121 7.29 0.44 1.32
N ASP A 122 8.37 0.87 0.69
CA ASP A 122 8.76 2.29 0.62
C ASP A 122 7.73 3.12 -0.15
N TRP A 123 7.18 2.56 -1.23
CA TRP A 123 6.11 3.24 -1.96
C TRP A 123 4.85 3.37 -1.10
N LEU A 124 4.43 2.32 -0.40
CA LEU A 124 3.25 2.36 0.47
C LEU A 124 3.45 3.35 1.62
N PHE A 125 4.61 3.34 2.23
CA PHE A 125 4.95 4.28 3.30
C PHE A 125 4.93 5.72 2.78
N SER A 126 5.55 5.97 1.64
CA SER A 126 5.55 7.27 0.98
C SER A 126 4.15 7.72 0.60
N PHE A 127 3.34 6.83 0.00
CA PHE A 127 1.97 7.12 -0.35
C PHE A 127 1.14 7.55 0.87
N LEU A 128 1.21 6.81 1.97
CA LEU A 128 0.46 7.14 3.19
C LEU A 128 0.92 8.45 3.85
N ASN A 129 2.17 8.86 3.63
CA ASN A 129 2.72 10.13 4.14
C ASN A 129 2.68 11.27 3.12
N GLY A 130 2.27 11.02 1.88
CA GLY A 130 2.34 11.98 0.79
C GLY A 130 1.05 12.76 0.52
N PHE A 131 0.03 12.67 1.39
CA PHE A 131 -1.20 13.43 1.24
C PHE A 131 -1.01 14.91 1.55
N TYR A 132 -1.61 15.78 0.73
CA TYR A 132 -1.63 17.23 0.93
C TYR A 132 -2.99 17.82 0.56
N LEU A 133 -3.31 18.99 1.10
CA LEU A 133 -4.57 19.71 0.80
C LEU A 133 -4.59 20.17 -0.66
N ASP A 134 -5.67 19.84 -1.35
CA ASP A 134 -5.93 20.24 -2.74
C ASP A 134 -7.42 20.49 -2.94
N ALA A 135 -7.80 21.76 -2.92
CA ALA A 135 -9.21 22.17 -3.08
C ALA A 135 -9.79 21.84 -4.46
N GLY A 136 -8.96 21.49 -5.44
CA GLY A 136 -9.40 21.04 -6.75
C GLY A 136 -9.86 19.59 -6.79
N ARG A 137 -9.70 18.85 -5.71
CA ARG A 137 -10.07 17.42 -5.63
C ARG A 137 -11.39 17.23 -4.86
N PRO A 138 -12.24 16.27 -5.26
CA PRO A 138 -13.48 15.96 -4.55
C PRO A 138 -13.30 15.60 -3.08
N THR A 139 -12.17 14.93 -2.74
CA THR A 139 -11.81 14.56 -1.37
C THR A 139 -11.14 15.69 -0.59
N GLY A 140 -10.85 16.84 -1.23
CA GLY A 140 -10.12 17.95 -0.62
C GLY A 140 -8.61 17.71 -0.47
N VAL A 141 -8.10 16.58 -0.95
CA VAL A 141 -6.69 16.17 -0.85
C VAL A 141 -6.19 15.55 -2.14
N ASN A 142 -4.87 15.59 -2.34
CA ASN A 142 -4.17 14.90 -3.41
C ASN A 142 -2.94 14.19 -2.82
N ASN A 143 -2.14 13.52 -3.64
CA ASN A 143 -1.00 12.75 -3.16
C ASN A 143 0.23 12.96 -4.05
N LEU A 144 1.40 13.12 -3.42
CA LEU A 144 2.69 13.33 -4.11
C LEU A 144 3.12 12.15 -4.97
N PHE A 145 2.81 10.93 -4.52
CA PHE A 145 3.29 9.67 -5.14
C PHE A 145 2.24 9.01 -6.02
N PHE A 146 1.00 9.45 -5.93
CA PHE A 146 -0.12 8.97 -6.74
C PHE A 146 -1.10 10.09 -6.99
N LYS A 147 -0.78 10.89 -7.99
CA LYS A 147 -1.58 12.05 -8.41
C LYS A 147 -3.02 11.64 -8.71
N ASP A 148 -3.93 12.52 -8.34
CA ASP A 148 -5.38 12.37 -8.57
C ASP A 148 -5.99 11.13 -7.90
N THR A 149 -5.36 10.68 -6.79
CA THR A 149 -5.90 9.56 -6.00
C THR A 149 -7.35 9.82 -5.56
N ALA A 150 -8.19 8.80 -5.68
CA ALA A 150 -9.57 8.85 -5.18
C ALA A 150 -9.65 8.58 -3.67
N MET A 151 -8.59 7.98 -3.08
CA MET A 151 -8.52 7.70 -1.64
C MET A 151 -8.43 9.01 -0.86
N PRO A 152 -9.29 9.26 0.14
CA PRO A 152 -9.15 10.38 1.05
C PRO A 152 -7.96 10.18 2.00
N HIS A 153 -7.52 11.26 2.65
CA HIS A 153 -6.46 11.18 3.66
C HIS A 153 -7.02 10.61 4.99
N VAL A 154 -7.15 9.28 5.05
CA VAL A 154 -7.77 8.59 6.20
C VAL A 154 -6.97 8.67 7.50
N LEU A 155 -5.67 8.97 7.42
CA LEU A 155 -4.78 9.09 8.58
C LEU A 155 -4.62 10.54 9.08
N TRP A 156 -5.46 11.48 8.65
CA TRP A 156 -5.34 12.90 9.02
C TRP A 156 -5.37 13.16 10.53
N GLU A 157 -6.09 12.34 11.30
CA GLU A 157 -6.10 12.45 12.76
C GLU A 157 -4.74 12.13 13.39
N LEU A 158 -3.96 11.26 12.75
CA LEU A 158 -2.64 10.84 13.24
C LEU A 158 -1.51 11.72 12.71
N GLN A 159 -1.67 12.25 11.50
CA GLN A 159 -0.60 12.96 10.77
C GLN A 159 -0.84 14.47 10.66
N GLY A 160 -2.07 14.93 10.83
CA GLY A 160 -2.49 16.28 10.50
C GLY A 160 -2.66 16.47 8.98
N TYR A 161 -3.03 17.69 8.58
CA TYR A 161 -3.07 18.09 7.17
C TYR A 161 -1.75 18.78 6.78
N GLN A 162 -1.28 18.45 5.59
CA GLN A 162 -0.08 19.02 4.98
C GLN A 162 -0.47 19.89 3.78
N THR A 163 0.35 20.90 3.49
CA THR A 163 0.23 21.72 2.28
C THR A 163 1.43 21.46 1.38
N LEU A 164 1.19 21.46 0.07
CA LEU A 164 2.27 21.33 -0.90
C LEU A 164 3.10 22.61 -0.94
N ASN A 165 4.38 22.51 -0.60
CA ASN A 165 5.32 23.61 -0.76
C ASN A 165 5.91 23.58 -2.19
N VAL A 166 5.39 24.43 -3.08
CA VAL A 166 5.84 24.51 -4.48
C VAL A 166 7.19 25.18 -4.66
N ASP A 167 7.71 25.86 -3.63
CA ASP A 167 8.97 26.59 -3.69
C ASP A 167 10.17 25.63 -3.71
N ASP A 168 10.01 24.40 -3.26
CA ASP A 168 11.06 23.36 -3.25
C ASP A 168 11.24 22.64 -4.59
N GLY A 169 10.54 23.05 -5.64
CA GLY A 169 10.65 22.46 -6.97
C GLY A 169 10.08 21.05 -7.10
N VAL A 170 9.43 20.56 -6.05
CA VAL A 170 8.77 19.25 -6.06
C VAL A 170 7.48 19.35 -6.86
N LYS A 171 7.42 18.64 -7.98
CA LYS A 171 6.17 18.47 -8.75
C LYS A 171 5.54 17.15 -8.34
N PRO A 172 4.23 17.13 -8.04
CA PRO A 172 3.49 15.88 -7.85
C PRO A 172 3.64 14.96 -9.06
N ALA A 173 3.70 13.67 -8.80
CA ALA A 173 3.80 12.64 -9.83
C ALA A 173 2.55 12.56 -10.71
#